data_6de66817ead8cc00169f321f530a24ef
#
_entry.id   6de66817ead8cc00169f321f530a24ef
#
_cell.length_a   1.000
_cell.length_b   1.000
_cell.length_c   1.000
_cell.angle_alpha   90.00
_cell.angle_beta   90.00
_cell.angle_gamma   90.00
#
_symmetry.space_group_name_H-M   'P 1'
#
loop_
_entity.id
_entity.type
_entity.pdbx_description
1 polymer ?
#
loop_
_entity_poly.entity_id
_entity_poly.type
_entity_poly.pdbx_seq_one_letter_code
_entity_poly.pdbx_strand_id
1 'polypeptide(L)'
;HYLEEADQYADRIVLISHGRIVADGTGPQIKALASGRTVRATLPDADTAALAAIDGVTGVEVRGDGVLVHTKDSDAVARHLLTRTAARDLEITSQGLEDAFLSLTGEDDDR
;
A
#
# COMPACT_ATOMS: atom_id res chain seq x y z
N HIS A 1 4.68 17.27 -7.94
CA HIS A 1 3.93 17.41 -9.18
C HIS A 1 4.54 16.61 -10.31
N TYR A 2 5.84 16.70 -10.45
CA TYR A 2 6.53 15.98 -11.52
C TYR A 2 6.46 14.47 -11.32
N LEU A 3 6.41 14.03 -10.06
CA LEU A 3 6.32 12.61 -9.76
C LEU A 3 4.96 12.04 -10.15
N GLU A 4 3.90 12.81 -10.02
CA GLU A 4 2.58 12.36 -10.43
C GLU A 4 2.49 12.18 -11.93
N GLU A 5 3.09 13.07 -12.70
CA GLU A 5 3.15 12.93 -14.14
C GLU A 5 3.96 11.71 -14.54
N ALA A 6 5.08 11.48 -13.88
CA ALA A 6 5.91 10.31 -14.14
C ALA A 6 5.15 9.02 -13.83
N ASP A 7 4.37 9.01 -12.75
CA ASP A 7 3.56 7.87 -12.36
C ASP A 7 2.55 7.49 -13.45
N GLN A 8 1.97 8.49 -14.12
CA GLN A 8 0.95 8.25 -15.15
C GLN A 8 1.53 7.90 -16.52
N TYR A 9 2.63 8.49 -16.90
CA TYR A 9 3.09 8.47 -18.29
C TYR A 9 4.45 7.82 -18.52
N ALA A 10 5.27 7.71 -17.49
CA ALA A 10 6.61 7.18 -17.68
C ALA A 10 6.62 5.65 -17.69
N ASP A 11 7.36 5.08 -18.64
CA ASP A 11 7.58 3.64 -18.67
C ASP A 11 8.58 3.19 -17.62
N ARG A 12 9.50 4.08 -17.28
CA ARG A 12 10.55 3.80 -16.31
C ARG A 12 10.80 5.03 -15.47
N ILE A 13 10.97 4.82 -14.19
CA ILE A 13 11.18 5.88 -13.22
C ILE A 13 12.45 5.61 -12.46
N VAL A 14 13.28 6.65 -12.35
CA VAL A 14 14.49 6.60 -11.54
C VAL A 14 14.37 7.66 -10.46
N LEU A 15 14.37 7.25 -9.22
CA LEU A 15 14.29 8.17 -8.08
C LEU A 15 15.70 8.44 -7.56
N ILE A 16 16.03 9.71 -7.43
CA ILE A 16 17.35 10.14 -7.00
C ILE A 16 17.24 11.00 -5.74
N SER A 17 18.09 10.72 -4.76
CA SER A 17 18.15 11.51 -3.55
C SER A 17 19.62 11.69 -3.16
N HIS A 18 20.01 12.93 -2.92
CA HIS A 18 21.38 13.27 -2.54
C HIS A 18 22.43 12.74 -3.52
N GLY A 19 22.13 12.81 -4.81
CA GLY A 19 23.03 12.36 -5.86
C GLY A 19 23.12 10.85 -6.04
N ARG A 20 22.27 10.10 -5.37
CA ARG A 20 22.26 8.64 -5.49
C ARG A 20 20.92 8.16 -6.02
N ILE A 21 20.97 7.08 -6.79
CA ILE A 21 19.74 6.42 -7.24
C ILE A 21 19.22 5.59 -6.06
N VAL A 22 18.02 5.91 -5.61
CA VAL A 22 17.38 5.19 -4.50
C VAL A 22 16.39 4.15 -4.98
N ALA A 23 15.85 4.30 -6.18
CA ALA A 23 14.97 3.32 -6.77
C ALA A 23 14.92 3.51 -8.28
N ASP A 24 14.68 2.44 -9.02
CA ASP A 24 14.66 2.43 -10.46
C ASP A 24 13.69 1.32 -10.91
N GLY A 25 12.72 1.68 -11.73
CA GLY A 25 11.76 0.71 -12.22
C GLY A 25 10.53 1.38 -12.80
N THR A 26 9.49 0.59 -13.04
CA THR A 26 8.20 1.12 -13.47
C THR A 26 7.49 1.78 -12.28
N GLY A 27 6.47 2.58 -12.56
CA GLY A 27 5.67 3.18 -11.51
C GLY A 27 5.17 2.16 -10.49
N PRO A 28 4.49 1.09 -10.94
CA PRO A 28 4.03 0.05 -10.02
C PRO A 28 5.15 -0.63 -9.22
N GLN A 29 6.31 -0.84 -9.85
CA GLN A 29 7.45 -1.45 -9.15
C GLN A 29 7.98 -0.55 -8.03
N ILE A 30 8.10 0.76 -8.31
CA ILE A 30 8.55 1.71 -7.32
C ILE A 30 7.58 1.78 -6.13
N LYS A 31 6.30 1.86 -6.41
CA LYS A 31 5.28 1.90 -5.37
C LYS A 31 5.31 0.65 -4.51
N ALA A 32 5.50 -0.50 -5.11
CA ALA A 32 5.54 -1.76 -4.39
C ALA A 32 6.76 -1.88 -3.48
N LEU A 33 7.88 -1.30 -3.89
CA LEU A 33 9.09 -1.33 -3.07
C LEU A 33 8.97 -0.51 -1.79
N ALA A 34 8.24 0.60 -1.86
CA ALA A 34 8.23 1.56 -0.75
C ALA A 34 7.34 1.10 0.40
N SER A 35 6.19 0.60 0.07
CA SER A 35 5.24 0.30 1.12
C SER A 35 4.09 -0.57 0.69
N GLY A 36 3.33 -1.07 0.84
CA GLY A 36 2.27 -1.90 0.39
C GLY A 36 1.06 -1.12 -0.02
N ARG A 37 -0.03 -1.74 0.11
CA ARG A 37 -1.33 -1.22 -0.24
C ARG A 37 -2.25 -1.34 0.95
N THR A 38 -3.37 -0.64 0.88
CA THR A 38 -4.39 -0.72 1.91
C THR A 38 -5.63 -1.36 1.28
N VAL A 39 -6.10 -2.43 1.89
CA VAL A 39 -7.36 -3.07 1.51
C VAL A 39 -8.41 -2.61 2.52
N ARG A 40 -9.44 -1.95 2.00
CA ARG A 40 -10.54 -1.46 2.80
C ARG A 40 -11.77 -2.29 2.52
N ALA A 41 -12.52 -2.62 3.55
CA ALA A 41 -13.74 -3.41 3.38
C ALA A 41 -14.72 -3.08 4.49
N THR A 42 -15.98 -3.38 4.24
CA THR A 42 -17.01 -3.35 5.26
C THR A 42 -17.11 -4.74 5.87
N LEU A 43 -16.77 -4.85 7.14
CA LEU A 43 -16.79 -6.13 7.85
C LEU A 43 -17.07 -5.87 9.34
N PRO A 44 -18.35 -5.87 9.75
CA PRO A 44 -18.69 -5.74 11.16
C PRO A 44 -18.05 -6.87 11.98
N ASP A 45 -17.61 -6.54 13.17
CA ASP A 45 -17.01 -7.52 14.09
C ASP A 45 -15.82 -8.25 13.49
N ALA A 46 -14.97 -7.52 12.76
CA ALA A 46 -13.79 -8.11 12.13
C ALA A 46 -12.85 -8.74 13.16
N ASP A 47 -12.36 -9.94 12.85
CA ASP A 47 -11.35 -10.60 13.66
C ASP A 47 -9.98 -10.04 13.28
N THR A 48 -9.56 -9.01 13.99
CA THR A 48 -8.31 -8.31 13.69
C THR A 48 -7.09 -9.20 13.86
N ALA A 49 -7.13 -10.15 14.79
CA ALA A 49 -6.02 -11.07 15.00
C ALA A 49 -5.84 -11.99 13.79
N ALA A 50 -6.94 -12.50 13.24
CA ALA A 50 -6.88 -13.35 12.05
C ALA A 50 -6.38 -12.57 10.85
N LEU A 51 -6.81 -11.32 10.69
CA LEU A 51 -6.35 -10.48 9.59
C LEU A 51 -4.87 -10.14 9.72
N ALA A 52 -4.42 -9.84 10.94
CA ALA A 52 -3.02 -9.53 11.18
C ALA A 52 -2.11 -10.74 10.95
N ALA A 53 -2.64 -11.94 11.03
CA ALA A 53 -1.87 -13.18 10.80
C ALA A 53 -1.65 -13.49 9.31
N ILE A 54 -2.33 -12.81 8.41
CA ILE A 54 -2.15 -13.03 6.97
C ILE A 54 -0.75 -12.57 6.57
N ASP A 55 -0.04 -13.38 5.78
CA ASP A 55 1.30 -13.04 5.33
C ASP A 55 1.30 -11.71 4.59
N GLY A 56 2.26 -10.86 4.93
CA GLY A 56 2.43 -9.57 4.30
C GLY A 56 1.66 -8.44 4.95
N VAL A 57 0.76 -8.75 5.89
CA VAL A 57 0.00 -7.70 6.59
C VAL A 57 0.91 -6.98 7.58
N THR A 58 0.92 -5.65 7.51
CA THR A 58 1.73 -4.80 8.37
C THR A 58 0.90 -4.07 9.43
N GLY A 59 -0.41 -3.98 9.23
CA GLY A 59 -1.27 -3.33 10.22
C GLY A 59 -2.75 -3.55 9.89
N VAL A 60 -3.58 -3.46 10.91
CA VAL A 60 -5.03 -3.56 10.77
C VAL A 60 -5.66 -2.47 11.61
N GLU A 61 -6.59 -1.72 11.01
CA GLU A 61 -7.35 -0.70 11.71
C GLU A 61 -8.84 -1.00 11.55
N VAL A 62 -9.59 -0.73 12.60
CA VAL A 62 -11.05 -0.87 12.56
C VAL A 62 -11.68 0.49 12.82
N ARG A 63 -12.62 0.87 11.96
CA ARG A 63 -13.36 2.12 12.11
C ARG A 63 -14.84 1.84 11.90
N GLY A 64 -15.58 1.73 13.01
CA GLY A 64 -16.98 1.33 12.92
C GLY A 64 -17.12 -0.05 12.31
N ASP A 65 -17.88 -0.16 11.23
CA ASP A 65 -18.05 -1.41 10.49
C ASP A 65 -16.99 -1.58 9.39
N GLY A 66 -16.07 -0.64 9.26
CA GLY A 66 -15.04 -0.70 8.25
C GLY A 66 -13.74 -1.23 8.81
N VAL A 67 -12.99 -1.93 7.97
CA VAL A 67 -11.66 -2.41 8.33
C VAL A 67 -10.67 -1.96 7.24
N LEU A 68 -9.48 -1.57 7.69
CA LEU A 68 -8.38 -1.18 6.80
C LEU A 68 -7.22 -2.12 7.09
N VAL A 69 -6.80 -2.86 6.09
CA VAL A 69 -5.69 -3.80 6.23
C VAL A 69 -4.52 -3.29 5.40
N HIS A 70 -3.46 -2.94 6.08
CA HIS A 70 -2.23 -2.48 5.43
C HIS A 70 -1.37 -3.70 5.14
N THR A 71 -0.99 -3.89 3.89
CA THR A 71 -0.34 -5.13 3.47
C THR A 71 0.61 -4.91 2.31
N LYS A 72 1.60 -5.76 2.22
CA LYS A 72 2.48 -5.82 1.06
C LYS A 72 1.93 -6.74 -0.02
N ASP A 73 0.91 -7.54 0.30
CA ASP A 73 0.27 -8.45 -0.63
C ASP A 73 -1.24 -8.27 -0.56
N SER A 74 -1.74 -7.30 -1.33
CA SER A 74 -3.17 -6.99 -1.31
C SER A 74 -4.02 -8.11 -1.87
N ASP A 75 -3.50 -8.88 -2.82
CA ASP A 75 -4.26 -9.98 -3.41
C ASP A 75 -4.55 -11.07 -2.37
N ALA A 76 -3.58 -11.39 -1.54
CA ALA A 76 -3.77 -12.38 -0.49
C ALA A 76 -4.82 -11.93 0.52
N VAL A 77 -4.79 -10.66 0.90
CA VAL A 77 -5.78 -10.09 1.82
C VAL A 77 -7.17 -10.10 1.18
N ALA A 78 -7.27 -9.67 -0.07
CA ALA A 78 -8.56 -9.65 -0.76
C ALA A 78 -9.16 -11.05 -0.87
N ARG A 79 -8.36 -12.05 -1.21
CA ARG A 79 -8.84 -13.43 -1.27
C ARG A 79 -9.33 -13.92 0.08
N HIS A 80 -8.58 -13.64 1.13
CA HIS A 80 -8.99 -14.01 2.48
C HIS A 80 -10.33 -13.37 2.84
N LEU A 81 -10.45 -12.06 2.62
CA LEU A 81 -11.68 -11.35 2.95
C LEU A 81 -12.88 -11.88 2.17
N LEU A 82 -12.71 -12.14 0.88
CA LEU A 82 -13.80 -12.58 0.02
C LEU A 82 -14.19 -14.04 0.23
N THR A 83 -13.25 -14.89 0.64
CA THR A 83 -13.51 -16.33 0.75
C THR A 83 -13.73 -16.82 2.17
N ARG A 84 -13.20 -16.12 3.16
CA ARG A 84 -13.26 -16.57 4.56
C ARG A 84 -14.02 -15.66 5.50
N THR A 85 -14.52 -14.54 4.99
CA THR A 85 -15.29 -13.60 5.79
C THR A 85 -16.50 -13.14 5.01
N ALA A 86 -17.37 -12.39 5.67
CA ALA A 86 -18.52 -11.76 5.03
C ALA A 86 -18.20 -10.35 4.54
N ALA A 87 -16.93 -10.01 4.39
CA ALA A 87 -16.52 -8.68 3.95
C ALA A 87 -17.10 -8.34 2.58
N ARG A 88 -17.41 -7.06 2.40
CA ARG A 88 -17.97 -6.55 1.16
C ARG A 88 -17.42 -5.16 0.88
N ASP A 89 -17.72 -4.69 -0.32
CA ASP A 89 -17.31 -3.35 -0.75
C ASP A 89 -15.79 -3.14 -0.64
N LEU A 90 -15.04 -4.14 -1.10
CA LEU A 90 -13.59 -4.08 -1.05
C LEU A 90 -13.05 -2.99 -1.96
N GLU A 91 -12.08 -2.26 -1.44
CA GLU A 91 -11.38 -1.23 -2.18
C GLU A 91 -9.90 -1.37 -1.89
N ILE A 92 -9.09 -1.44 -2.92
CA ILE A 92 -7.63 -1.57 -2.77
C ILE A 92 -7.02 -0.26 -3.26
N THR A 93 -6.28 0.39 -2.37
CA THR A 93 -5.58 1.63 -2.72
C THR A 93 -4.08 1.42 -2.55
N SER A 94 -3.31 2.09 -3.39
CA SER A 94 -1.86 2.07 -3.29
C SER A 94 -1.37 3.49 -3.04
N GLN A 95 -0.16 3.60 -2.49
CA GLN A 95 0.45 4.91 -2.34
C GLN A 95 0.76 5.50 -3.71
N GLY A 96 0.69 6.82 -3.79
CA GLY A 96 1.16 7.52 -4.96
C GLY A 96 2.69 7.46 -5.04
N LEU A 97 3.23 7.79 -6.21
CA LEU A 97 4.66 7.77 -6.42
C LEU A 97 5.40 8.73 -5.48
N GLU A 98 4.82 9.87 -5.19
CA GLU A 98 5.43 10.83 -4.28
C GLU A 98 5.56 10.27 -2.88
N ASP A 99 4.53 9.58 -2.39
CA ASP A 99 4.60 8.94 -1.07
C ASP A 99 5.66 7.85 -1.04
N ALA A 100 5.76 7.09 -2.14
CA ALA A 100 6.80 6.07 -2.26
C ALA A 100 8.18 6.68 -2.19
N PHE A 101 8.39 7.80 -2.89
CA PHE A 101 9.66 8.50 -2.86
C PHE A 101 10.02 8.94 -1.44
N LEU A 102 9.08 9.55 -0.73
CA LEU A 102 9.32 10.02 0.64
C LEU A 102 9.64 8.85 1.58
N SER A 103 8.97 7.73 1.41
CA SER A 103 9.25 6.54 2.23
C SER A 103 10.65 6.00 1.98
N LEU A 104 11.08 5.97 0.72
CA LEU A 104 12.40 5.43 0.36
C LEU A 104 13.53 6.34 0.80
N THR A 105 13.32 7.64 0.80
CA THR A 105 14.36 8.60 1.19
C THR A 105 14.34 8.94 2.67
N GLY A 106 13.25 8.66 3.37
CA GLY A 106 13.11 8.97 4.78
C GLY A 106 12.89 10.45 5.07
N GLU A 107 12.62 11.25 4.06
CA GLU A 107 12.49 12.69 4.24
C GLU A 107 11.25 13.09 5.04
N ASP A 108 10.23 12.26 5.04
CA ASP A 108 9.03 12.53 5.81
C ASP A 108 9.27 12.48 7.32
N ASP A 109 10.38 11.89 7.75
CA ASP A 109 10.73 11.80 9.16
C ASP A 109 11.38 13.06 9.71
N ASP A 110 11.69 14.01 8.87
CA ASP A 110 12.42 15.22 9.26
C ASP A 110 11.51 16.34 9.74
N ARG A 111 10.29 16.07 10.06
CA ARG A 111 9.31 17.07 10.50
C ARG A 111 9.38 17.36 11.97
#